data_e79fc3e8c3f6e7cf5afb894371101650
#
_entry.id   e79fc3e8c3f6e7cf5afb894371101650
#
_cell.length_a   1.000
_cell.length_b   1.000
_cell.length_c   1.000
_cell.angle_alpha   90.00
_cell.angle_beta   90.00
_cell.angle_gamma   90.00
#
_symmetry.space_group_name_H-M   'P 1'
#
loop_
_entity.id
_entity.type
_entity.pdbx_description
1 polymer ?
#
loop_
_entity_poly.entity_id
_entity_poly.type
_entity_poly.pdbx_seq_one_letter_code
_entity_poly.pdbx_strand_id
1 'polypeptide(L)'
;MAITDFFDRGWRAQPEGAAFVMDERTFTYREIGELSHRVANALLAAGLQPGVKGAVLTSNDPVGWACVLGIWRAGLAWVPVNPASPRAEIGRLLHGFDCEVLFCHEVLLSVVEPLRADLKGLRTVVSLGEDPRLASKAGAVTLDDFLKDASTDLPDHVPEPDAVAGIMPTGGTTGAPKGVMNTHRGLSVSAVHQMLAASYAADEPIVNLLAAPMTHTAGALTLPCTARGGTVVVTTRPDPLRLLDLIEKHRVTELFLPPTVIYRLLETPGIEQRDFSSLKYLMYGSAPMSTEKLRRAIEVFGPVMFQGYGQTEAPSGIAFLRPEEHLTTGDGSDFRLSAAGRPAPLVHVEVLDGEGRILPPGESGEICVRGDLVMKGYYKDPVRTAETIVDGRLHTGDIGFLDDEGFLHITDRKKDLIISGGFNVYPSEVEQVVWKHPAVQDCAVIGIPDEDWGEAVTAVVELNDGEELTDTELIAYCRPRLGGVKTPKRVVFVSELPRSANGKVLKKDVRAPFWRDHARQI
;
A
#
# COMPACT_ATOMS: atom_id res chain seq x y z
N MET A 1 0.38 17.00 17.02
CA MET A 1 1.13 17.15 15.75
C MET A 1 0.19 16.75 14.63
N ALA A 2 0.05 17.60 13.62
CA ALA A 2 -0.68 17.27 12.39
C ALA A 2 0.26 16.55 11.42
N ILE A 3 -0.28 15.72 10.51
CA ILE A 3 0.54 15.03 9.53
C ILE A 3 1.25 15.98 8.55
N THR A 4 0.73 17.18 8.35
CA THR A 4 1.36 18.24 7.53
C THR A 4 2.66 18.77 8.14
N ASP A 5 2.87 18.64 9.43
CA ASP A 5 4.09 19.10 10.13
C ASP A 5 5.36 18.42 9.56
N PHE A 6 5.22 17.21 8.98
CA PHE A 6 6.32 16.51 8.31
C PHE A 6 6.78 17.26 7.06
N PHE A 7 5.86 17.68 6.20
CA PHE A 7 6.20 18.51 5.04
C PHE A 7 6.75 19.89 5.47
N ASP A 8 6.11 20.52 6.45
CA ASP A 8 6.49 21.86 6.94
C ASP A 8 7.88 21.88 7.56
N ARG A 9 8.33 20.77 8.13
CA ARG A 9 9.69 20.63 8.64
C ARG A 9 10.73 20.79 7.53
N GLY A 10 10.55 20.10 6.40
CA GLY A 10 11.42 20.25 5.22
C GLY A 10 11.31 21.63 4.61
N TRP A 11 10.10 22.17 4.48
CA TRP A 11 9.87 23.52 3.99
C TRP A 11 10.62 24.58 4.82
N ARG A 12 10.55 24.51 6.14
CA ARG A 12 11.32 25.43 7.00
C ARG A 12 12.83 25.28 6.87
N ALA A 13 13.31 24.08 6.62
CA ALA A 13 14.73 23.79 6.49
C ALA A 13 15.32 24.31 5.16
N GLN A 14 14.57 24.15 4.06
CA GLN A 14 15.04 24.52 2.71
C GLN A 14 13.90 24.93 1.78
N PRO A 15 13.34 26.14 1.97
CA PRO A 15 12.17 26.60 1.21
C PRO A 15 12.36 26.58 -0.29
N GLU A 16 13.55 26.88 -0.79
CA GLU A 16 13.89 26.89 -2.22
C GLU A 16 14.43 25.53 -2.73
N GLY A 17 14.55 24.55 -1.85
CA GLY A 17 14.96 23.19 -2.21
C GLY A 17 13.87 22.48 -3.04
N ALA A 18 14.30 21.51 -3.85
CA ALA A 18 13.39 20.67 -4.63
C ALA A 18 12.59 19.75 -3.70
N ALA A 19 11.28 19.96 -3.58
CA ALA A 19 10.38 19.05 -2.90
C ALA A 19 9.95 17.90 -3.81
N PHE A 20 9.57 18.22 -5.06
CA PHE A 20 9.18 17.24 -6.07
C PHE A 20 9.84 17.52 -7.40
N VAL A 21 10.15 16.47 -8.14
CA VAL A 21 10.61 16.51 -9.53
C VAL A 21 9.73 15.58 -10.34
N MET A 22 9.11 16.11 -11.40
CA MET A 22 8.29 15.31 -12.31
C MET A 22 8.65 15.70 -13.75
N ASP A 23 9.13 14.74 -14.52
CA ASP A 23 9.71 14.95 -15.84
C ASP A 23 10.83 16.02 -15.80
N GLU A 24 10.64 17.16 -16.48
CA GLU A 24 11.63 18.26 -16.50
C GLU A 24 11.26 19.41 -15.52
N ARG A 25 10.13 19.30 -14.79
CA ARG A 25 9.68 20.32 -13.85
C ARG A 25 10.12 19.99 -12.42
N THR A 26 10.72 20.98 -11.79
CA THR A 26 11.01 20.96 -10.35
C THR A 26 10.01 21.85 -9.62
N PHE A 27 9.48 21.35 -8.51
CA PHE A 27 8.60 22.06 -7.58
C PHE A 27 9.37 22.26 -6.29
N THR A 28 9.52 23.50 -5.85
CA THR A 28 10.17 23.82 -4.58
C THR A 28 9.26 23.53 -3.39
N TYR A 29 9.85 23.42 -2.19
CA TYR A 29 9.07 23.33 -0.96
C TYR A 29 8.15 24.54 -0.78
N ARG A 30 8.62 25.73 -1.13
CA ARG A 30 7.82 26.96 -1.10
C ARG A 30 6.60 26.86 -2.02
N GLU A 31 6.78 26.50 -3.29
CA GLU A 31 5.68 26.39 -4.24
C GLU A 31 4.59 25.41 -3.77
N ILE A 32 4.98 24.21 -3.33
CA ILE A 32 4.03 23.21 -2.84
C ILE A 32 3.39 23.66 -1.53
N GLY A 33 4.17 24.25 -0.61
CA GLY A 33 3.69 24.75 0.67
C GLY A 33 2.65 25.88 0.49
N GLU A 34 2.97 26.92 -0.29
CA GLU A 34 2.08 28.04 -0.57
C GLU A 34 0.81 27.58 -1.33
N LEU A 35 0.96 26.66 -2.30
CA LEU A 35 -0.19 26.07 -2.97
C LEU A 35 -1.10 25.34 -1.97
N SER A 36 -0.54 24.56 -1.06
CA SER A 36 -1.32 23.86 -0.03
C SER A 36 -2.03 24.80 0.95
N HIS A 37 -1.42 25.96 1.28
CA HIS A 37 -2.06 27.01 2.08
C HIS A 37 -3.23 27.63 1.30
N ARG A 38 -3.03 28.00 0.04
CA ARG A 38 -4.10 28.54 -0.82
C ARG A 38 -5.27 27.57 -0.94
N VAL A 39 -4.99 26.27 -1.15
CA VAL A 39 -6.04 25.23 -1.19
C VAL A 39 -6.83 25.18 0.13
N ALA A 40 -6.13 25.18 1.27
CA ALA A 40 -6.79 25.16 2.58
C ALA A 40 -7.66 26.40 2.80
N ASN A 41 -7.12 27.61 2.52
CA ASN A 41 -7.84 28.87 2.66
C ASN A 41 -9.07 28.94 1.74
N ALA A 42 -8.95 28.45 0.49
CA ALA A 42 -10.09 28.39 -0.45
C ALA A 42 -11.18 27.42 0.04
N LEU A 43 -10.80 26.24 0.58
CA LEU A 43 -11.75 25.28 1.16
C LEU A 43 -12.51 25.87 2.33
N LEU A 44 -11.82 26.55 3.25
CA LEU A 44 -12.43 27.22 4.40
C LEU A 44 -13.34 28.39 3.96
N ALA A 45 -12.89 29.21 2.99
CA ALA A 45 -13.69 30.31 2.41
C ALA A 45 -14.95 29.78 1.68
N ALA A 46 -14.90 28.60 1.08
CA ALA A 46 -16.07 27.92 0.49
C ALA A 46 -17.04 27.36 1.55
N GLY A 47 -16.78 27.57 2.85
CA GLY A 47 -17.63 27.18 3.98
C GLY A 47 -17.57 25.68 4.29
N LEU A 48 -16.53 24.97 3.83
CA LEU A 48 -16.30 23.58 4.21
C LEU A 48 -15.76 23.51 5.64
N GLN A 49 -16.42 22.72 6.48
CA GLN A 49 -16.10 22.62 7.89
C GLN A 49 -15.11 21.49 8.17
N PRO A 50 -14.31 21.55 9.25
CA PRO A 50 -13.48 20.44 9.70
C PRO A 50 -14.27 19.12 9.82
N GLY A 51 -13.65 18.02 9.36
CA GLY A 51 -14.29 16.69 9.30
C GLY A 51 -15.09 16.40 8.03
N VAL A 52 -15.33 17.38 7.17
CA VAL A 52 -15.82 17.17 5.80
C VAL A 52 -14.79 16.37 4.99
N LYS A 53 -15.24 15.62 3.99
CA LYS A 53 -14.39 14.76 3.17
C LYS A 53 -14.06 15.44 1.85
N GLY A 54 -12.74 15.53 1.59
CA GLY A 54 -12.18 15.99 0.32
C GLY A 54 -11.52 14.84 -0.41
N ALA A 55 -11.92 14.62 -1.65
CA ALA A 55 -11.33 13.57 -2.49
C ALA A 55 -10.32 14.17 -3.48
N VAL A 56 -9.30 13.36 -3.85
CA VAL A 56 -8.35 13.69 -4.91
C VAL A 56 -8.31 12.52 -5.89
N LEU A 57 -8.64 12.78 -7.14
CA LEU A 57 -8.67 11.83 -8.25
C LEU A 57 -7.65 12.26 -9.31
N THR A 58 -6.45 11.73 -9.21
CA THR A 58 -5.35 12.02 -10.13
C THR A 58 -4.38 10.83 -10.19
N SER A 59 -3.59 10.72 -11.25
CA SER A 59 -2.36 9.95 -11.24
C SER A 59 -1.35 10.59 -10.28
N ASN A 60 -0.13 10.02 -10.17
CA ASN A 60 0.91 10.66 -9.38
C ASN A 60 1.19 12.08 -9.90
N ASP A 61 1.00 13.09 -9.05
CA ASP A 61 1.06 14.49 -9.42
C ASP A 61 1.38 15.37 -8.19
N PRO A 62 2.46 16.18 -8.22
CA PRO A 62 2.81 17.09 -7.14
C PRO A 62 1.71 18.11 -6.78
N VAL A 63 0.96 18.61 -7.79
CA VAL A 63 -0.17 19.53 -7.56
C VAL A 63 -1.31 18.82 -6.85
N GLY A 64 -1.63 17.59 -7.27
CA GLY A 64 -2.60 16.75 -6.57
C GLY A 64 -2.19 16.48 -5.12
N TRP A 65 -0.89 16.30 -4.86
CA TRP A 65 -0.40 16.13 -3.48
C TRP A 65 -0.49 17.41 -2.66
N ALA A 66 -0.22 18.57 -3.26
CA ALA A 66 -0.45 19.85 -2.60
C ALA A 66 -1.93 20.04 -2.21
N CYS A 67 -2.88 19.53 -3.02
CA CYS A 67 -4.29 19.53 -2.67
C CYS A 67 -4.57 18.59 -1.46
N VAL A 68 -3.91 17.43 -1.34
CA VAL A 68 -4.00 16.57 -0.15
C VAL A 68 -3.51 17.30 1.10
N LEU A 69 -2.35 17.96 1.01
CA LEU A 69 -1.83 18.78 2.11
C LEU A 69 -2.83 19.90 2.50
N GLY A 70 -3.44 20.56 1.50
CA GLY A 70 -4.45 21.60 1.71
C GLY A 70 -5.72 21.07 2.38
N ILE A 71 -6.20 19.89 1.98
CA ILE A 71 -7.31 19.18 2.62
C ILE A 71 -7.01 18.97 4.11
N TRP A 72 -5.83 18.45 4.44
CA TRP A 72 -5.43 18.23 5.83
C TRP A 72 -5.32 19.53 6.62
N ARG A 73 -4.74 20.60 6.03
CA ARG A 73 -4.60 21.91 6.67
C ARG A 73 -5.95 22.57 6.98
N ALA A 74 -6.94 22.35 6.12
CA ALA A 74 -8.31 22.82 6.36
C ALA A 74 -9.08 21.97 7.38
N GLY A 75 -8.47 20.92 7.95
CA GLY A 75 -9.11 20.01 8.89
C GLY A 75 -10.08 19.02 8.23
N LEU A 76 -10.04 18.88 6.91
CA LEU A 76 -10.86 17.94 6.18
C LEU A 76 -10.19 16.55 6.18
N ALA A 77 -11.01 15.51 6.05
CA ALA A 77 -10.53 14.15 5.88
C ALA A 77 -10.29 13.84 4.39
N TRP A 78 -9.09 13.42 4.04
CA TRP A 78 -8.76 13.02 2.67
C TRP A 78 -9.38 11.67 2.33
N VAL A 79 -9.97 11.57 1.13
CA VAL A 79 -10.45 10.31 0.53
C VAL A 79 -9.61 10.06 -0.73
N PRO A 80 -8.67 9.12 -0.69
CA PRO A 80 -7.92 8.74 -1.89
C PRO A 80 -8.80 8.00 -2.89
N VAL A 81 -8.73 8.41 -4.15
CA VAL A 81 -9.46 7.75 -5.25
C VAL A 81 -8.46 7.28 -6.30
N ASN A 82 -8.43 5.98 -6.56
CA ASN A 82 -7.54 5.43 -7.57
C ASN A 82 -8.07 5.74 -8.97
N PRO A 83 -7.30 6.43 -9.84
CA PRO A 83 -7.73 6.76 -11.19
C PRO A 83 -7.94 5.55 -12.11
N ALA A 84 -7.34 4.39 -11.76
CA ALA A 84 -7.54 3.14 -12.48
C ALA A 84 -8.82 2.38 -12.09
N SER A 85 -9.54 2.83 -11.04
CA SER A 85 -10.80 2.22 -10.63
C SER A 85 -11.90 2.42 -11.66
N PRO A 86 -12.78 1.42 -11.86
CA PRO A 86 -13.96 1.59 -12.70
C PRO A 86 -14.83 2.77 -12.26
N ARG A 87 -15.44 3.48 -13.21
CA ARG A 87 -16.33 4.64 -12.95
C ARG A 87 -17.35 4.38 -11.86
N ALA A 88 -18.02 3.23 -11.91
CA ALA A 88 -19.04 2.85 -10.92
C ALA A 88 -18.45 2.72 -9.50
N GLU A 89 -17.21 2.31 -9.36
CA GLU A 89 -16.51 2.24 -8.08
C GLU A 89 -16.16 3.64 -7.57
N ILE A 90 -15.62 4.50 -8.43
CA ILE A 90 -15.37 5.92 -8.11
C ILE A 90 -16.66 6.58 -7.58
N GLY A 91 -17.78 6.38 -8.27
CA GLY A 91 -19.08 6.92 -7.82
C GLY A 91 -19.50 6.38 -6.45
N ARG A 92 -19.35 5.07 -6.21
CA ARG A 92 -19.66 4.45 -4.91
C ARG A 92 -18.76 4.99 -3.79
N LEU A 93 -17.47 5.21 -4.04
CA LEU A 93 -16.54 5.79 -3.05
C LEU A 93 -16.94 7.21 -2.68
N LEU A 94 -17.12 8.07 -3.67
CA LEU A 94 -17.46 9.47 -3.45
C LEU A 94 -18.80 9.63 -2.71
N HIS A 95 -19.80 8.82 -3.08
CA HIS A 95 -21.11 8.81 -2.41
C HIS A 95 -21.04 8.17 -1.02
N GLY A 96 -20.43 6.98 -0.91
CA GLY A 96 -20.40 6.20 0.33
C GLY A 96 -19.64 6.87 1.47
N PHE A 97 -18.64 7.67 1.12
CA PHE A 97 -17.85 8.43 2.11
C PHE A 97 -18.27 9.90 2.24
N ASP A 98 -19.42 10.29 1.66
CA ASP A 98 -19.97 11.65 1.73
C ASP A 98 -18.95 12.73 1.34
N CYS A 99 -18.28 12.56 0.22
CA CYS A 99 -17.34 13.57 -0.29
C CYS A 99 -18.09 14.83 -0.71
N GLU A 100 -17.65 16.00 -0.22
CA GLU A 100 -18.24 17.30 -0.57
C GLU A 100 -17.39 18.07 -1.57
N VAL A 101 -16.08 17.81 -1.65
CA VAL A 101 -15.17 18.40 -2.62
C VAL A 101 -14.35 17.32 -3.30
N LEU A 102 -14.10 17.50 -4.60
CA LEU A 102 -13.26 16.64 -5.42
C LEU A 102 -12.26 17.48 -6.22
N PHE A 103 -10.98 17.25 -6.00
CA PHE A 103 -9.92 17.68 -6.90
C PHE A 103 -9.69 16.59 -7.94
N CYS A 104 -9.79 16.93 -9.22
CA CYS A 104 -9.77 15.97 -10.32
C CYS A 104 -8.82 16.41 -11.42
N HIS A 105 -7.90 15.54 -11.84
CA HIS A 105 -7.09 15.81 -13.01
C HIS A 105 -7.97 15.94 -14.27
N GLU A 106 -7.68 16.90 -15.14
CA GLU A 106 -8.55 17.27 -16.27
C GLU A 106 -8.89 16.07 -17.18
N VAL A 107 -7.93 15.16 -17.44
CA VAL A 107 -8.16 13.97 -18.27
C VAL A 107 -9.18 12.99 -17.67
N LEU A 108 -9.44 13.07 -16.36
CA LEU A 108 -10.39 12.24 -15.64
C LEU A 108 -11.76 12.90 -15.44
N LEU A 109 -11.94 14.15 -15.84
CA LEU A 109 -13.23 14.85 -15.75
C LEU A 109 -14.34 14.12 -16.51
N SER A 110 -14.02 13.49 -17.64
CA SER A 110 -14.96 12.66 -18.41
C SER A 110 -15.48 11.42 -17.64
N VAL A 111 -14.76 10.98 -16.62
CA VAL A 111 -15.19 9.92 -15.69
C VAL A 111 -16.18 10.47 -14.67
N VAL A 112 -15.96 11.71 -14.20
CA VAL A 112 -16.73 12.35 -13.14
C VAL A 112 -18.03 12.98 -13.67
N GLU A 113 -18.02 13.58 -14.87
CA GLU A 113 -19.16 14.25 -15.49
C GLU A 113 -20.48 13.43 -15.40
N PRO A 114 -20.53 12.17 -15.81
CA PRO A 114 -21.75 11.37 -15.74
C PRO A 114 -22.20 11.02 -14.32
N LEU A 115 -21.30 11.09 -13.33
CA LEU A 115 -21.61 10.77 -11.94
C LEU A 115 -22.24 11.95 -11.18
N ARG A 116 -22.12 13.18 -11.70
CA ARG A 116 -22.55 14.41 -11.01
C ARG A 116 -24.01 14.39 -10.58
N ALA A 117 -24.90 13.84 -11.41
CA ALA A 117 -26.33 13.78 -11.11
C ALA A 117 -26.65 12.94 -9.87
N ASP A 118 -25.85 11.89 -9.63
CA ASP A 118 -26.03 10.95 -8.52
C ASP A 118 -25.27 11.39 -7.26
N LEU A 119 -24.27 12.26 -7.40
CA LEU A 119 -23.41 12.74 -6.31
C LEU A 119 -23.93 14.06 -5.72
N LYS A 120 -25.16 14.07 -5.20
CA LYS A 120 -25.82 15.29 -4.67
C LYS A 120 -25.06 15.94 -3.51
N GLY A 121 -24.28 15.19 -2.74
CA GLY A 121 -23.43 15.69 -1.66
C GLY A 121 -22.16 16.39 -2.15
N LEU A 122 -21.72 16.11 -3.37
CA LEU A 122 -20.51 16.68 -3.95
C LEU A 122 -20.77 18.13 -4.40
N ARG A 123 -20.42 19.09 -3.54
CA ARG A 123 -20.69 20.52 -3.72
C ARG A 123 -19.76 21.15 -4.76
N THR A 124 -18.48 20.79 -4.72
CA THR A 124 -17.44 21.44 -5.54
C THR A 124 -16.58 20.38 -6.23
N VAL A 125 -16.38 20.57 -7.53
CA VAL A 125 -15.35 19.82 -8.29
C VAL A 125 -14.35 20.84 -8.81
N VAL A 126 -13.07 20.59 -8.54
CA VAL A 126 -11.95 21.44 -8.96
C VAL A 126 -11.11 20.66 -9.97
N SER A 127 -10.97 21.20 -11.17
CA SER A 127 -10.07 20.68 -12.20
C SER A 127 -8.64 21.09 -11.91
N LEU A 128 -7.73 20.12 -11.87
CA LEU A 128 -6.28 20.39 -11.76
C LEU A 128 -5.64 20.81 -13.08
N GLY A 129 -6.41 20.86 -14.18
CA GLY A 129 -5.95 21.36 -15.47
C GLY A 129 -6.33 22.79 -15.72
N GLU A 130 -5.77 23.36 -16.79
CA GLU A 130 -5.90 24.79 -17.15
C GLU A 130 -7.04 25.08 -18.13
N ASP A 131 -7.66 24.06 -18.77
CA ASP A 131 -8.73 24.29 -19.75
C ASP A 131 -10.10 24.56 -19.08
N PRO A 132 -10.58 25.84 -19.08
CA PRO A 132 -11.84 26.19 -18.42
C PRO A 132 -13.06 25.60 -19.15
N ARG A 133 -12.95 25.23 -20.43
CA ARG A 133 -14.03 24.61 -21.18
C ARG A 133 -14.27 23.18 -20.75
N LEU A 134 -13.18 22.40 -20.55
CA LEU A 134 -13.26 21.04 -20.02
C LEU A 134 -13.79 21.05 -18.58
N ALA A 135 -13.31 21.98 -17.75
CA ALA A 135 -13.81 22.16 -16.40
C ALA A 135 -15.32 22.47 -16.39
N SER A 136 -15.74 23.50 -17.13
CA SER A 136 -17.15 23.92 -17.21
C SER A 136 -18.07 22.81 -17.71
N LYS A 137 -17.66 22.04 -18.73
CA LYS A 137 -18.43 20.92 -19.25
C LYS A 137 -18.70 19.85 -18.18
N ALA A 138 -17.74 19.58 -17.30
CA ALA A 138 -17.87 18.65 -16.19
C ALA A 138 -18.56 19.26 -14.94
N GLY A 139 -19.01 20.51 -15.01
CA GLY A 139 -19.53 21.23 -13.85
C GLY A 139 -18.48 21.47 -12.77
N ALA A 140 -17.23 21.64 -13.18
CA ALA A 140 -16.08 21.94 -12.33
C ALA A 140 -15.62 23.40 -12.53
N VAL A 141 -14.82 23.90 -11.57
CA VAL A 141 -14.03 25.12 -11.69
C VAL A 141 -12.57 24.75 -11.90
N THR A 142 -11.78 25.60 -12.55
CA THR A 142 -10.33 25.39 -12.64
C THR A 142 -9.68 25.60 -11.26
N LEU A 143 -8.49 25.02 -11.04
CA LEU A 143 -7.74 25.25 -9.80
C LEU A 143 -7.43 26.73 -9.62
N ASP A 144 -7.02 27.42 -10.67
CA ASP A 144 -6.71 28.85 -10.64
C ASP A 144 -7.92 29.71 -10.25
N ASP A 145 -9.10 29.43 -10.81
CA ASP A 145 -10.33 30.14 -10.43
C ASP A 145 -10.72 29.82 -8.98
N PHE A 146 -10.57 28.57 -8.54
CA PHE A 146 -10.86 28.17 -7.16
C PHE A 146 -9.93 28.85 -6.15
N LEU A 147 -8.69 29.09 -6.52
CA LEU A 147 -7.66 29.71 -5.68
C LEU A 147 -7.53 31.23 -5.84
N LYS A 148 -8.32 31.86 -6.72
CA LYS A 148 -8.14 33.24 -7.16
C LYS A 148 -7.93 34.23 -6.01
N ASP A 149 -8.74 34.14 -4.98
CA ASP A 149 -8.72 35.07 -3.83
C ASP A 149 -8.13 34.44 -2.56
N ALA A 150 -7.51 33.26 -2.68
CA ALA A 150 -7.00 32.50 -1.54
C ALA A 150 -5.61 33.01 -1.12
N SER A 151 -5.44 33.33 0.18
CA SER A 151 -4.15 33.72 0.78
C SER A 151 -3.14 32.56 0.77
N THR A 152 -1.86 32.92 0.67
CA THR A 152 -0.72 32.03 0.90
C THR A 152 -0.35 31.90 2.37
N ASP A 153 -0.97 32.66 3.26
CA ASP A 153 -0.73 32.58 4.69
C ASP A 153 -1.16 31.24 5.27
N LEU A 154 -0.53 30.86 6.38
CA LEU A 154 -0.93 29.67 7.12
C LEU A 154 -2.41 29.79 7.55
N PRO A 155 -3.26 28.78 7.26
CA PRO A 155 -4.64 28.79 7.74
C PRO A 155 -4.71 28.87 9.27
N ASP A 156 -5.71 29.58 9.78
CA ASP A 156 -5.95 29.70 11.23
C ASP A 156 -6.36 28.38 11.91
N HIS A 157 -6.76 27.38 11.09
CA HIS A 157 -7.17 26.07 11.59
C HIS A 157 -5.96 25.15 11.82
N VAL A 158 -5.86 24.58 13.02
CA VAL A 158 -4.88 23.52 13.35
C VAL A 158 -5.65 22.23 13.60
N PRO A 159 -5.44 21.19 12.77
CA PRO A 159 -6.13 19.90 12.96
C PRO A 159 -5.75 19.26 14.30
N GLU A 160 -6.76 18.77 15.03
CA GLU A 160 -6.54 17.98 16.23
C GLU A 160 -5.85 16.64 15.91
N PRO A 161 -4.93 16.17 16.76
CA PRO A 161 -4.19 14.93 16.49
C PRO A 161 -5.09 13.70 16.27
N ASP A 162 -6.22 13.64 16.98
CA ASP A 162 -7.19 12.52 16.90
C ASP A 162 -8.33 12.77 15.90
N ALA A 163 -8.27 13.90 15.16
CA ALA A 163 -9.16 14.10 14.02
C ALA A 163 -8.82 13.11 12.90
N VAL A 164 -9.83 12.72 12.14
CA VAL A 164 -9.67 11.82 10.99
C VAL A 164 -8.96 12.57 9.87
N ALA A 165 -7.73 12.16 9.57
CA ALA A 165 -6.94 12.71 8.47
C ALA A 165 -7.32 12.07 7.14
N GLY A 166 -7.78 10.81 7.14
CA GLY A 166 -8.19 10.15 5.92
C GLY A 166 -9.17 9.01 6.13
N ILE A 167 -9.98 8.77 5.11
CA ILE A 167 -10.86 7.59 4.99
C ILE A 167 -10.36 6.77 3.82
N MET A 168 -9.58 5.73 4.14
CA MET A 168 -8.88 4.90 3.15
C MET A 168 -9.77 3.76 2.70
N PRO A 169 -10.10 3.65 1.40
CA PRO A 169 -10.91 2.55 0.90
C PRO A 169 -10.12 1.23 0.94
N THR A 170 -10.76 0.16 1.42
CA THR A 170 -10.23 -1.20 1.33
C THR A 170 -11.23 -2.12 0.65
N GLY A 171 -10.71 -3.13 -0.06
CA GLY A 171 -11.52 -4.14 -0.71
C GLY A 171 -12.28 -4.98 0.33
N GLY A 172 -13.60 -4.83 0.39
CA GLY A 172 -14.47 -5.68 1.18
C GLY A 172 -14.87 -6.95 0.44
N THR A 173 -15.04 -8.06 1.16
CA THR A 173 -15.59 -9.32 0.61
C THR A 173 -17.05 -9.18 0.17
N THR A 174 -17.76 -8.12 0.60
CA THR A 174 -19.20 -7.87 0.40
C THR A 174 -19.53 -6.91 -0.73
N GLY A 175 -18.57 -6.51 -1.57
CA GLY A 175 -18.80 -5.67 -2.76
C GLY A 175 -18.79 -4.15 -2.53
N ALA A 176 -19.07 -3.64 -1.32
CA ALA A 176 -18.91 -2.23 -0.99
C ALA A 176 -17.53 -1.99 -0.34
N PRO A 177 -16.78 -0.94 -0.73
CA PRO A 177 -15.51 -0.62 -0.10
C PRO A 177 -15.73 -0.19 1.36
N LYS A 178 -14.88 -0.69 2.25
CA LYS A 178 -14.83 -0.23 3.64
C LYS A 178 -13.99 1.04 3.72
N GLY A 179 -14.42 2.02 4.49
CA GLY A 179 -13.63 3.23 4.75
C GLY A 179 -12.89 3.13 6.07
N VAL A 180 -11.60 2.94 6.05
CA VAL A 180 -10.74 2.91 7.24
C VAL A 180 -10.43 4.35 7.66
N MET A 181 -10.80 4.74 8.88
CA MET A 181 -10.55 6.08 9.42
C MET A 181 -9.18 6.15 10.11
N ASN A 182 -8.20 6.75 9.44
CA ASN A 182 -6.89 7.03 10.02
C ASN A 182 -6.83 8.46 10.54
N THR A 183 -6.26 8.63 11.75
CA THR A 183 -6.10 9.94 12.38
C THR A 183 -4.79 10.61 11.98
N HIS A 184 -4.67 11.93 12.21
CA HIS A 184 -3.38 12.63 12.06
C HIS A 184 -2.31 12.01 12.95
N ARG A 185 -2.64 11.63 14.19
CA ARG A 185 -1.74 10.94 15.13
C ARG A 185 -1.27 9.60 14.54
N GLY A 186 -2.18 8.74 14.09
CA GLY A 186 -1.85 7.41 13.56
C GLY A 186 -0.94 7.48 12.33
N LEU A 187 -1.22 8.39 11.39
CA LEU A 187 -0.36 8.63 10.23
C LEU A 187 1.00 9.21 10.63
N SER A 188 1.04 10.08 11.64
CA SER A 188 2.30 10.63 12.17
C SER A 188 3.18 9.55 12.81
N VAL A 189 2.57 8.64 13.58
CA VAL A 189 3.28 7.47 14.14
C VAL A 189 3.85 6.60 13.04
N SER A 190 3.08 6.33 11.98
CA SER A 190 3.56 5.59 10.80
C SER A 190 4.79 6.26 10.17
N ALA A 191 4.75 7.57 9.94
CA ALA A 191 5.87 8.31 9.38
C ALA A 191 7.11 8.27 10.30
N VAL A 192 6.93 8.42 11.62
CA VAL A 192 8.03 8.31 12.61
C VAL A 192 8.64 6.91 12.59
N HIS A 193 7.83 5.84 12.56
CA HIS A 193 8.33 4.47 12.49
C HIS A 193 9.24 4.26 11.27
N GLN A 194 8.84 4.76 10.12
CA GLN A 194 9.67 4.68 8.91
C GLN A 194 10.96 5.49 9.05
N MET A 195 10.89 6.70 9.64
CA MET A 195 12.08 7.51 9.91
C MET A 195 13.05 6.83 10.88
N LEU A 196 12.56 6.05 11.83
CA LEU A 196 13.40 5.29 12.77
C LEU A 196 13.97 4.04 12.11
N ALA A 197 13.21 3.36 11.26
CA ALA A 197 13.64 2.14 10.58
C ALA A 197 14.58 2.42 9.41
N ALA A 198 14.37 3.52 8.65
CA ALA A 198 15.21 3.98 7.56
C ALA A 198 16.04 5.20 8.00
N SER A 199 17.24 4.97 8.50
CA SER A 199 18.12 6.03 9.05
C SER A 199 19.03 6.63 7.98
N TYR A 200 19.24 7.95 8.06
CA TYR A 200 20.16 8.72 7.23
C TYR A 200 21.07 9.58 8.10
N ALA A 201 22.32 9.80 7.67
CA ALA A 201 23.17 10.82 8.27
C ALA A 201 22.63 12.24 7.96
N ALA A 202 23.03 13.23 8.75
CA ALA A 202 22.46 14.57 8.65
C ALA A 202 22.74 15.28 7.31
N ASP A 203 23.85 14.95 6.68
CA ASP A 203 24.33 15.49 5.39
C ASP A 203 24.07 14.57 4.20
N GLU A 204 23.45 13.41 4.44
CA GLU A 204 23.17 12.43 3.41
C GLU A 204 21.98 12.85 2.55
N PRO A 205 22.12 12.94 1.22
CA PRO A 205 21.01 13.30 0.35
C PRO A 205 19.92 12.23 0.38
N ILE A 206 18.67 12.67 0.36
CA ILE A 206 17.51 11.78 0.33
C ILE A 206 16.73 12.06 -0.95
N VAL A 207 16.64 11.06 -1.82
CA VAL A 207 15.89 11.10 -3.06
C VAL A 207 14.96 9.90 -3.11
N ASN A 208 13.67 10.16 -2.96
CA ASN A 208 12.62 9.14 -3.02
C ASN A 208 12.08 9.03 -4.45
N LEU A 209 12.02 7.83 -5.03
CA LEU A 209 11.33 7.60 -6.29
C LEU A 209 9.91 7.10 -6.03
N LEU A 210 8.93 7.94 -6.31
CA LEU A 210 7.51 7.65 -6.18
C LEU A 210 6.98 7.03 -7.47
N ALA A 211 6.95 5.70 -7.52
CA ALA A 211 6.47 4.92 -8.66
C ALA A 211 5.10 4.27 -8.42
N ALA A 212 4.79 3.91 -7.18
CA ALA A 212 3.49 3.39 -6.80
C ALA A 212 2.46 4.53 -6.63
N PRO A 213 1.12 4.25 -6.67
CA PRO A 213 0.12 5.31 -6.60
C PRO A 213 0.20 6.16 -5.34
N MET A 214 0.26 7.48 -5.49
CA MET A 214 0.21 8.47 -4.39
C MET A 214 -1.07 8.36 -3.55
N THR A 215 -2.15 7.89 -4.15
CA THR A 215 -3.44 7.65 -3.50
C THR A 215 -3.43 6.48 -2.51
N HIS A 216 -2.27 5.81 -2.35
CA HIS A 216 -2.07 4.71 -1.41
C HIS A 216 -0.85 4.95 -0.51
N THR A 217 -0.32 3.87 0.05
CA THR A 217 0.85 3.89 0.95
C THR A 217 2.01 4.74 0.43
N ALA A 218 2.28 4.71 -0.88
CA ALA A 218 3.39 5.43 -1.48
C ALA A 218 3.32 6.95 -1.28
N GLY A 219 2.13 7.54 -1.29
CA GLY A 219 1.97 8.96 -0.97
C GLY A 219 2.38 9.28 0.46
N ALA A 220 1.95 8.46 1.43
CA ALA A 220 2.35 8.62 2.83
C ALA A 220 3.87 8.43 3.04
N LEU A 221 4.52 7.57 2.23
CA LEU A 221 5.96 7.35 2.26
C LEU A 221 6.79 8.57 1.81
N THR A 222 6.18 9.54 1.13
CA THR A 222 6.87 10.80 0.78
C THR A 222 7.09 11.70 2.01
N LEU A 223 6.29 11.54 3.06
CA LEU A 223 6.35 12.39 4.24
C LEU A 223 7.65 12.22 5.05
N PRO A 224 8.16 11.00 5.31
CA PRO A 224 9.49 10.80 5.89
C PRO A 224 10.62 11.45 5.09
N CYS A 225 10.58 11.34 3.77
CA CYS A 225 11.53 11.97 2.86
C CYS A 225 11.46 13.51 2.98
N THR A 226 10.27 14.08 2.77
CA THR A 226 10.09 15.54 2.81
C THR A 226 10.35 16.13 4.20
N ALA A 227 10.07 15.42 5.29
CA ALA A 227 10.39 15.87 6.67
C ALA A 227 11.88 16.09 6.90
N ARG A 228 12.73 15.41 6.14
CA ARG A 228 14.19 15.51 6.18
C ARG A 228 14.75 16.47 5.12
N GLY A 229 13.88 17.15 4.36
CA GLY A 229 14.29 18.00 3.25
C GLY A 229 14.68 17.24 1.99
N GLY A 230 14.30 15.97 1.86
CA GLY A 230 14.57 15.16 0.67
C GLY A 230 13.74 15.57 -0.55
N THR A 231 14.12 15.04 -1.70
CA THR A 231 13.43 15.27 -2.98
C THR A 231 12.63 14.04 -3.38
N VAL A 232 11.40 14.22 -3.81
CA VAL A 232 10.54 13.15 -4.34
C VAL A 232 10.53 13.23 -5.87
N VAL A 233 11.09 12.25 -6.54
CA VAL A 233 11.00 12.07 -7.99
C VAL A 233 9.73 11.32 -8.31
N VAL A 234 8.85 11.91 -9.11
CA VAL A 234 7.51 11.39 -9.39
C VAL A 234 7.45 10.78 -10.79
N THR A 235 6.93 9.55 -10.89
CA THR A 235 6.57 8.96 -12.18
C THR A 235 5.12 8.46 -12.16
N THR A 236 4.44 8.58 -13.30
CA THR A 236 3.05 8.11 -13.45
C THR A 236 2.95 6.65 -13.85
N ARG A 237 4.05 6.04 -14.27
CA ARG A 237 4.09 4.66 -14.77
C ARG A 237 5.27 3.89 -14.19
N PRO A 238 5.04 2.74 -13.54
CA PRO A 238 6.09 1.85 -13.05
C PRO A 238 6.65 0.95 -14.18
N ASP A 239 6.96 1.53 -15.34
CA ASP A 239 7.66 0.83 -16.42
C ASP A 239 9.08 0.48 -15.97
N PRO A 240 9.53 -0.80 -16.08
CA PRO A 240 10.82 -1.24 -15.58
C PRO A 240 12.01 -0.44 -16.10
N LEU A 241 12.11 -0.20 -17.40
CA LEU A 241 13.23 0.54 -17.99
C LEU A 241 13.24 1.99 -17.51
N ARG A 242 12.06 2.64 -17.47
CA ARG A 242 11.93 4.00 -16.95
C ARG A 242 12.32 4.08 -15.47
N LEU A 243 11.96 3.10 -14.65
CA LEU A 243 12.36 3.08 -13.25
C LEU A 243 13.89 3.00 -13.10
N LEU A 244 14.55 2.12 -13.87
CA LEU A 244 16.00 1.98 -13.88
C LEU A 244 16.68 3.30 -14.31
N ASP A 245 16.19 3.94 -15.38
CA ASP A 245 16.71 5.23 -15.86
C ASP A 245 16.55 6.34 -14.81
N LEU A 246 15.42 6.39 -14.11
CA LEU A 246 15.18 7.39 -13.06
C LEU A 246 16.06 7.15 -11.82
N ILE A 247 16.30 5.88 -11.45
CA ILE A 247 17.20 5.53 -10.34
C ILE A 247 18.60 6.08 -10.61
N GLU A 248 19.13 5.84 -11.78
CA GLU A 248 20.47 6.33 -12.19
C GLU A 248 20.50 7.86 -12.34
N LYS A 249 19.56 8.42 -13.15
CA LYS A 249 19.51 9.86 -13.47
C LYS A 249 19.45 10.74 -12.22
N HIS A 250 18.59 10.36 -11.27
CA HIS A 250 18.33 11.17 -10.07
C HIS A 250 19.10 10.68 -8.84
N ARG A 251 19.95 9.65 -8.99
CA ARG A 251 20.67 9.01 -7.87
C ARG A 251 19.75 8.71 -6.69
N VAL A 252 18.66 7.98 -7.00
CA VAL A 252 17.62 7.63 -6.04
C VAL A 252 18.22 6.87 -4.86
N THR A 253 17.85 7.27 -3.65
CA THR A 253 18.32 6.63 -2.41
C THR A 253 17.28 5.70 -1.81
N GLU A 254 16.00 5.96 -2.04
CA GLU A 254 14.89 5.14 -1.54
C GLU A 254 13.74 5.06 -2.52
N LEU A 255 13.09 3.91 -2.56
CA LEU A 255 11.84 3.73 -3.30
C LEU A 255 11.03 2.58 -2.70
N PHE A 256 9.70 2.64 -2.88
CA PHE A 256 8.79 1.56 -2.53
C PHE A 256 8.25 0.89 -3.79
N LEU A 257 8.38 -0.44 -3.86
CA LEU A 257 7.82 -1.26 -4.93
C LEU A 257 7.11 -2.50 -4.35
N PRO A 258 5.94 -2.87 -4.87
CA PRO A 258 5.36 -4.18 -4.55
C PRO A 258 6.24 -5.30 -5.17
N PRO A 259 6.25 -6.51 -4.58
CA PRO A 259 7.07 -7.64 -5.05
C PRO A 259 6.94 -7.91 -6.55
N THR A 260 5.75 -7.82 -7.12
CA THR A 260 5.49 -8.04 -8.55
C THR A 260 6.24 -7.08 -9.47
N VAL A 261 6.44 -5.82 -9.05
CA VAL A 261 7.24 -4.85 -9.82
C VAL A 261 8.73 -5.16 -9.67
N ILE A 262 9.18 -5.57 -8.48
CA ILE A 262 10.56 -6.01 -8.28
C ILE A 262 10.87 -7.22 -9.17
N TYR A 263 9.98 -8.19 -9.27
CA TYR A 263 10.15 -9.36 -10.15
C TYR A 263 10.34 -8.94 -11.60
N ARG A 264 9.50 -8.02 -12.11
CA ARG A 264 9.64 -7.49 -13.48
C ARG A 264 10.96 -6.72 -13.69
N LEU A 265 11.43 -6.01 -12.67
CA LEU A 265 12.75 -5.37 -12.74
C LEU A 265 13.86 -6.41 -12.87
N LEU A 266 13.82 -7.47 -12.05
CA LEU A 266 14.83 -8.54 -12.06
C LEU A 266 14.93 -9.28 -13.41
N GLU A 267 13.85 -9.29 -14.20
CA GLU A 267 13.78 -9.91 -15.52
C GLU A 267 14.17 -8.93 -16.66
N THR A 268 14.41 -7.66 -16.32
CA THR A 268 14.78 -6.66 -17.34
C THR A 268 16.17 -6.94 -17.89
N PRO A 269 16.33 -7.13 -19.22
CA PRO A 269 17.63 -7.36 -19.82
C PRO A 269 18.64 -6.26 -19.47
N GLY A 270 19.84 -6.67 -19.06
CA GLY A 270 20.92 -5.72 -18.73
C GLY A 270 20.84 -5.09 -17.34
N ILE A 271 19.97 -5.58 -16.45
CA ILE A 271 19.83 -5.02 -15.11
C ILE A 271 21.14 -5.07 -14.31
N GLU A 272 21.97 -6.09 -14.50
CA GLU A 272 23.26 -6.24 -13.81
C GLU A 272 24.30 -5.20 -14.21
N GLN A 273 24.10 -4.49 -15.33
CA GLN A 273 24.99 -3.40 -15.79
C GLN A 273 24.55 -2.03 -15.28
N ARG A 274 23.41 -1.93 -14.58
CA ARG A 274 22.88 -0.69 -14.03
C ARG A 274 23.58 -0.25 -12.75
N ASP A 275 23.65 1.07 -12.53
CA ASP A 275 24.25 1.65 -11.32
C ASP A 275 23.21 1.83 -10.21
N PHE A 276 23.28 0.97 -9.20
CA PHE A 276 22.45 1.05 -7.98
C PHE A 276 23.23 1.61 -6.77
N SER A 277 24.41 2.16 -6.95
CA SER A 277 25.29 2.60 -5.86
C SER A 277 24.70 3.71 -4.99
N SER A 278 23.69 4.44 -5.48
CA SER A 278 22.96 5.44 -4.71
C SER A 278 21.85 4.86 -3.84
N LEU A 279 21.34 3.66 -4.15
CA LEU A 279 20.26 3.05 -3.39
C LEU A 279 20.73 2.71 -1.98
N LYS A 280 19.90 3.06 -1.01
CA LYS A 280 20.03 2.72 0.39
C LYS A 280 18.88 1.87 0.89
N TYR A 281 17.67 2.15 0.42
CA TYR A 281 16.46 1.43 0.79
C TYR A 281 15.58 1.12 -0.43
N LEU A 282 15.49 -0.15 -0.83
CA LEU A 282 14.46 -0.64 -1.69
C LEU A 282 13.37 -1.27 -0.81
N MET A 283 12.35 -0.44 -0.51
CA MET A 283 11.24 -0.86 0.34
C MET A 283 10.29 -1.77 -0.43
N TYR A 284 9.89 -2.87 0.20
CA TYR A 284 8.87 -3.77 -0.35
C TYR A 284 7.86 -4.18 0.71
N GLY A 285 6.67 -4.58 0.28
CA GLY A 285 5.59 -4.98 1.17
C GLY A 285 4.25 -5.06 0.45
N SER A 286 3.14 -4.96 1.19
CA SER A 286 1.76 -5.10 0.70
C SER A 286 1.39 -6.51 0.23
N ALA A 287 2.36 -7.39 -0.03
CA ALA A 287 2.19 -8.80 -0.38
C ALA A 287 3.40 -9.62 0.09
N PRO A 288 3.26 -10.94 0.29
CA PRO A 288 4.40 -11.82 0.49
C PRO A 288 5.38 -11.77 -0.69
N MET A 289 6.66 -11.96 -0.41
CA MET A 289 7.71 -12.04 -1.43
C MET A 289 8.35 -13.44 -1.40
N SER A 290 8.64 -13.99 -2.60
CA SER A 290 9.42 -15.21 -2.73
C SER A 290 10.82 -15.00 -2.14
N THR A 291 11.27 -15.91 -1.25
CA THR A 291 12.61 -15.84 -0.66
C THR A 291 13.71 -16.00 -1.71
N GLU A 292 13.46 -16.77 -2.77
CA GLU A 292 14.39 -16.95 -3.88
C GLU A 292 14.55 -15.65 -4.68
N LYS A 293 13.42 -15.01 -5.07
CA LYS A 293 13.47 -13.72 -5.78
C LYS A 293 14.01 -12.59 -4.88
N LEU A 294 13.83 -12.69 -3.56
CA LEU A 294 14.43 -11.76 -2.61
C LEU A 294 15.96 -11.88 -2.57
N ARG A 295 16.51 -13.12 -2.58
CA ARG A 295 17.95 -13.33 -2.71
C ARG A 295 18.49 -12.73 -4.01
N ARG A 296 17.80 -13.01 -5.11
CA ARG A 296 18.17 -12.44 -6.41
C ARG A 296 18.15 -10.90 -6.38
N ALA A 297 17.17 -10.30 -5.70
CA ALA A 297 17.11 -8.85 -5.53
C ALA A 297 18.30 -8.31 -4.72
N ILE A 298 18.73 -9.01 -3.65
CA ILE A 298 19.90 -8.64 -2.86
C ILE A 298 21.18 -8.74 -3.70
N GLU A 299 21.30 -9.76 -4.55
CA GLU A 299 22.45 -9.90 -5.47
C GLU A 299 22.53 -8.76 -6.48
N VAL A 300 21.39 -8.34 -7.04
CA VAL A 300 21.31 -7.31 -8.10
C VAL A 300 21.44 -5.90 -7.52
N PHE A 301 20.61 -5.57 -6.52
CA PHE A 301 20.52 -4.21 -5.98
C PHE A 301 21.52 -3.95 -4.83
N GLY A 302 22.14 -4.99 -4.29
CA GLY A 302 22.95 -4.92 -3.07
C GLY A 302 22.12 -5.09 -1.79
N PRO A 303 22.72 -4.89 -0.61
CA PRO A 303 22.11 -5.08 0.70
C PRO A 303 21.18 -3.89 1.07
N VAL A 304 20.20 -3.59 0.24
CA VAL A 304 19.31 -2.42 0.34
C VAL A 304 17.84 -2.81 0.53
N MET A 305 17.55 -4.11 0.56
CA MET A 305 16.16 -4.58 0.70
C MET A 305 15.61 -4.23 2.07
N PHE A 306 14.40 -3.66 2.11
CA PHE A 306 13.76 -3.16 3.32
C PHE A 306 12.28 -3.51 3.31
N GLN A 307 11.86 -4.45 4.16
CA GLN A 307 10.46 -4.87 4.23
C GLN A 307 9.67 -4.04 5.23
N GLY A 308 8.42 -3.67 4.86
CA GLY A 308 7.46 -3.10 5.77
C GLY A 308 6.19 -3.94 5.83
N TYR A 309 5.76 -4.26 7.05
CA TYR A 309 4.46 -4.88 7.32
C TYR A 309 3.49 -3.87 7.91
N GLY A 310 2.28 -3.89 7.37
CA GLY A 310 1.15 -3.10 7.82
C GLY A 310 -0.07 -3.36 6.95
N GLN A 311 -1.18 -2.82 7.37
CA GLN A 311 -2.44 -2.85 6.63
C GLN A 311 -3.12 -1.49 6.73
N THR A 312 -4.19 -1.27 5.99
CA THR A 312 -4.86 0.04 5.99
C THR A 312 -5.36 0.42 7.38
N GLU A 313 -5.74 -0.55 8.19
CA GLU A 313 -6.19 -0.43 9.58
C GLU A 313 -5.06 -0.10 10.57
N ALA A 314 -3.80 -0.35 10.19
CA ALA A 314 -2.57 0.02 10.90
C ALA A 314 -1.48 0.31 9.86
N PRO A 315 -1.46 1.53 9.28
CA PRO A 315 -0.73 1.81 8.04
C PRO A 315 0.79 1.77 8.22
N SER A 316 1.45 1.01 7.34
CA SER A 316 2.90 1.01 7.08
C SER A 316 3.80 1.20 8.31
N GLY A 317 3.78 0.28 9.26
CA GLY A 317 4.62 0.46 10.43
C GLY A 317 4.31 -0.45 11.60
N ILE A 318 3.70 -1.63 11.38
CA ILE A 318 3.57 -2.65 12.43
C ILE A 318 4.93 -3.30 12.70
N ALA A 319 5.63 -3.72 11.64
CA ALA A 319 6.96 -4.31 11.73
C ALA A 319 7.82 -3.96 10.51
N PHE A 320 9.14 -4.00 10.70
CA PHE A 320 10.12 -3.79 9.64
C PHE A 320 11.23 -4.84 9.70
N LEU A 321 11.64 -5.34 8.52
CA LEU A 321 12.88 -6.08 8.34
C LEU A 321 13.85 -5.15 7.60
N ARG A 322 14.91 -4.72 8.30
CA ARG A 322 15.88 -3.74 7.79
C ARG A 322 16.92 -4.41 6.88
N PRO A 323 17.63 -3.65 6.04
CA PRO A 323 18.62 -4.21 5.12
C PRO A 323 19.64 -5.15 5.80
N GLU A 324 20.19 -4.75 6.94
CA GLU A 324 21.15 -5.56 7.69
C GLU A 324 20.56 -6.87 8.25
N GLU A 325 19.26 -6.92 8.45
CA GLU A 325 18.53 -8.09 8.97
C GLU A 325 18.22 -9.12 7.87
N HIS A 326 18.33 -8.73 6.59
CA HIS A 326 18.27 -9.66 5.44
C HIS A 326 19.56 -10.42 5.23
N LEU A 327 20.69 -9.94 5.78
CA LEU A 327 21.98 -10.58 5.64
C LEU A 327 22.10 -11.73 6.64
N THR A 328 21.77 -12.92 6.18
CA THR A 328 21.93 -14.14 6.99
C THR A 328 23.35 -14.66 6.89
N THR A 329 24.06 -14.78 8.03
CA THR A 329 25.36 -15.42 8.08
C THR A 329 25.19 -16.93 8.33
N GLY A 330 25.72 -17.77 7.44
CA GLY A 330 25.93 -19.20 7.70
C GLY A 330 24.99 -20.14 6.97
N ASP A 331 24.15 -20.85 7.63
CA ASP A 331 23.31 -21.94 7.07
C ASP A 331 22.17 -21.50 6.13
N GLY A 332 22.15 -20.23 5.77
CA GLY A 332 21.29 -19.70 4.72
C GLY A 332 19.80 -19.86 5.00
N SER A 333 19.38 -19.75 6.26
CA SER A 333 17.99 -20.03 6.60
C SER A 333 17.06 -19.05 5.89
N ASP A 334 16.26 -19.55 4.95
CA ASP A 334 15.11 -18.87 4.36
C ASP A 334 14.16 -18.33 5.43
N PHE A 335 14.28 -18.82 6.64
CA PHE A 335 13.48 -18.47 7.78
C PHE A 335 13.52 -16.98 8.10
N ARG A 336 14.72 -16.35 8.16
CA ARG A 336 14.84 -14.92 8.38
C ARG A 336 14.31 -14.10 7.20
N LEU A 337 14.55 -14.53 5.97
CA LEU A 337 14.05 -13.86 4.77
C LEU A 337 12.54 -13.95 4.62
N SER A 338 11.88 -14.89 5.31
CA SER A 338 10.42 -14.99 5.35
C SER A 338 9.78 -14.16 6.46
N ALA A 339 10.57 -13.55 7.37
CA ALA A 339 10.05 -12.72 8.44
C ALA A 339 9.49 -11.40 7.91
N ALA A 340 8.44 -10.89 8.57
CA ALA A 340 7.93 -9.55 8.34
C ALA A 340 8.76 -8.46 9.05
N GLY A 341 9.69 -8.88 9.91
CA GLY A 341 10.59 -8.01 10.64
C GLY A 341 10.26 -7.87 12.13
N ARG A 342 10.91 -6.93 12.79
CA ARG A 342 10.67 -6.64 14.21
C ARG A 342 9.52 -5.63 14.37
N PRO A 343 8.67 -5.78 15.41
CA PRO A 343 7.68 -4.77 15.76
C PRO A 343 8.30 -3.38 15.91
N ALA A 344 7.62 -2.37 15.38
CA ALA A 344 8.07 -0.98 15.47
C ALA A 344 7.94 -0.44 16.92
N PRO A 345 8.72 0.58 17.31
CA PRO A 345 8.86 0.98 18.73
C PRO A 345 7.57 1.43 19.43
N LEU A 346 6.62 2.03 18.69
CA LEU A 346 5.39 2.59 19.26
C LEU A 346 4.15 1.71 19.05
N VAL A 347 4.36 0.42 18.78
CA VAL A 347 3.28 -0.58 18.70
C VAL A 347 3.59 -1.78 19.57
N HIS A 348 2.54 -2.39 20.09
CA HIS A 348 2.60 -3.69 20.74
C HIS A 348 1.98 -4.73 19.81
N VAL A 349 2.78 -5.72 19.45
CA VAL A 349 2.34 -6.88 18.67
C VAL A 349 2.20 -8.07 19.61
N GLU A 350 1.03 -8.67 19.62
CA GLU A 350 0.69 -9.86 20.40
C GLU A 350 0.17 -10.92 19.43
N VAL A 351 0.44 -12.18 19.72
CA VAL A 351 -0.12 -13.32 18.98
C VAL A 351 -1.12 -14.02 19.90
N LEU A 352 -2.37 -14.15 19.46
CA LEU A 352 -3.45 -14.67 20.26
C LEU A 352 -3.98 -15.99 19.71
N ASP A 353 -4.34 -16.92 20.63
CA ASP A 353 -5.09 -18.13 20.27
C ASP A 353 -6.59 -17.83 20.02
N GLY A 354 -7.37 -18.88 19.70
CA GLY A 354 -8.81 -18.75 19.47
C GLY A 354 -9.64 -18.36 20.70
N GLU A 355 -9.04 -18.40 21.89
CA GLU A 355 -9.66 -18.03 23.17
C GLU A 355 -9.20 -16.64 23.65
N GLY A 356 -8.36 -15.95 22.87
CA GLY A 356 -7.84 -14.60 23.17
C GLY A 356 -6.67 -14.58 24.16
N ARG A 357 -6.01 -15.71 24.42
CA ARG A 357 -4.81 -15.81 25.27
C ARG A 357 -3.56 -15.49 24.45
N ILE A 358 -2.63 -14.76 25.04
CA ILE A 358 -1.34 -14.45 24.42
C ILE A 358 -0.51 -15.75 24.35
N LEU A 359 -0.02 -16.06 23.15
CA LEU A 359 0.84 -17.20 22.89
C LEU A 359 2.33 -16.85 23.11
N PRO A 360 3.13 -17.81 23.58
CA PRO A 360 4.58 -17.65 23.69
C PRO A 360 5.25 -17.63 22.31
N PRO A 361 6.53 -17.21 22.21
CA PRO A 361 7.30 -17.27 20.97
C PRO A 361 7.27 -18.66 20.33
N GLY A 362 7.22 -18.72 19.01
CA GLY A 362 7.16 -19.95 18.22
C GLY A 362 5.76 -20.52 18.02
N GLU A 363 4.77 -20.11 18.80
CA GLU A 363 3.39 -20.58 18.63
C GLU A 363 2.58 -19.66 17.72
N SER A 364 1.88 -20.28 16.75
CA SER A 364 1.09 -19.56 15.76
C SER A 364 -0.32 -19.24 16.24
N GLY A 365 -0.74 -17.99 16.03
CA GLY A 365 -2.08 -17.49 16.33
C GLY A 365 -2.41 -16.25 15.51
N GLU A 366 -3.49 -15.57 15.85
CA GLU A 366 -3.85 -14.30 15.21
C GLU A 366 -2.95 -13.16 15.67
N ILE A 367 -2.37 -12.45 14.73
CA ILE A 367 -1.55 -11.26 15.02
C ILE A 367 -2.48 -10.13 15.42
N CYS A 368 -2.28 -9.60 16.61
CA CYS A 368 -3.02 -8.46 17.14
C CYS A 368 -2.10 -7.28 17.46
N VAL A 369 -2.61 -6.08 17.24
CA VAL A 369 -1.79 -4.85 17.32
C VAL A 369 -2.47 -3.81 18.21
N ARG A 370 -1.70 -3.17 19.10
CA ARG A 370 -2.09 -1.99 19.87
C ARG A 370 -1.12 -0.84 19.65
N GLY A 371 -1.63 0.38 19.68
CA GLY A 371 -0.87 1.63 19.58
C GLY A 371 -1.62 2.69 18.79
N ASP A 372 -1.09 3.89 18.83
CA ASP A 372 -1.68 5.06 18.17
C ASP A 372 -1.70 4.94 16.63
N LEU A 373 -1.00 3.94 16.08
CA LEU A 373 -1.03 3.57 14.67
C LEU A 373 -2.38 2.99 14.25
N VAL A 374 -3.13 2.37 15.18
CA VAL A 374 -4.37 1.67 14.89
C VAL A 374 -5.45 2.67 14.48
N MET A 375 -6.22 2.32 13.47
CA MET A 375 -7.34 3.12 12.96
C MET A 375 -8.33 3.51 14.06
N LYS A 376 -9.05 4.61 13.83
CA LYS A 376 -10.17 5.02 14.69
C LYS A 376 -11.39 4.08 14.57
N GLY A 377 -11.50 3.36 13.46
CA GLY A 377 -12.57 2.44 13.13
C GLY A 377 -12.96 2.51 11.66
N TYR A 378 -14.02 1.80 11.28
CA TYR A 378 -14.60 1.87 9.94
C TYR A 378 -15.68 2.95 9.84
N TYR A 379 -15.62 3.75 8.79
CA TYR A 379 -16.56 4.81 8.53
C TYR A 379 -17.98 4.27 8.35
N LYS A 380 -18.94 4.76 9.16
CA LYS A 380 -20.35 4.32 9.20
C LYS A 380 -20.56 2.82 9.49
N ASP A 381 -19.56 2.13 10.05
CA ASP A 381 -19.67 0.70 10.36
C ASP A 381 -19.15 0.40 11.78
N PRO A 382 -19.93 0.81 12.82
CA PRO A 382 -19.55 0.59 14.22
C PRO A 382 -19.56 -0.89 14.60
N VAL A 383 -20.40 -1.71 13.97
CA VAL A 383 -20.50 -3.15 14.26
C VAL A 383 -19.17 -3.83 13.87
N ARG A 384 -18.73 -3.63 12.64
CA ARG A 384 -17.47 -4.18 12.17
C ARG A 384 -16.26 -3.59 12.91
N THR A 385 -16.36 -2.33 13.32
CA THR A 385 -15.31 -1.71 14.14
C THR A 385 -15.16 -2.47 15.46
N ALA A 386 -16.28 -2.78 16.15
CA ALA A 386 -16.26 -3.54 17.40
C ALA A 386 -15.80 -5.01 17.22
N GLU A 387 -16.07 -5.61 16.06
CA GLU A 387 -15.56 -6.96 15.70
C GLU A 387 -14.06 -6.97 15.41
N THR A 388 -13.52 -5.86 14.90
CA THR A 388 -12.12 -5.78 14.47
C THR A 388 -11.21 -5.21 15.56
N ILE A 389 -11.71 -4.29 16.40
CA ILE A 389 -10.98 -3.73 17.54
C ILE A 389 -11.62 -4.25 18.82
N VAL A 390 -11.01 -5.27 19.40
CA VAL A 390 -11.48 -5.94 20.63
C VAL A 390 -10.49 -5.68 21.75
N ASP A 391 -10.98 -5.21 22.89
CA ASP A 391 -10.15 -4.87 24.07
C ASP A 391 -8.97 -3.94 23.75
N GLY A 392 -9.17 -2.99 22.83
CA GLY A 392 -8.16 -2.05 22.36
C GLY A 392 -7.09 -2.66 21.45
N ARG A 393 -7.29 -3.89 20.98
CA ARG A 393 -6.44 -4.59 20.03
C ARG A 393 -7.09 -4.61 18.65
N LEU A 394 -6.35 -4.24 17.64
CA LEU A 394 -6.70 -4.52 16.26
C LEU A 394 -6.43 -6.01 15.97
N HIS A 395 -7.45 -6.77 15.68
CA HIS A 395 -7.36 -8.12 15.12
C HIS A 395 -7.06 -7.99 13.63
N THR A 396 -5.83 -8.30 13.23
CA THR A 396 -5.37 -8.05 11.84
C THR A 396 -5.98 -9.01 10.83
N GLY A 397 -6.46 -10.16 11.30
CA GLY A 397 -6.86 -11.27 10.45
C GLY A 397 -5.68 -11.98 9.78
N ASP A 398 -4.46 -11.61 10.10
CA ASP A 398 -3.25 -12.31 9.68
C ASP A 398 -2.84 -13.30 10.78
N ILE A 399 -2.44 -14.50 10.40
CA ILE A 399 -1.94 -15.55 11.29
C ILE A 399 -0.42 -15.56 11.23
N GLY A 400 0.22 -15.73 12.39
CA GLY A 400 1.68 -15.75 12.44
C GLY A 400 2.19 -16.03 13.86
N PHE A 401 3.47 -15.81 14.07
CA PHE A 401 4.14 -16.00 15.36
C PHE A 401 5.31 -15.03 15.50
N LEU A 402 5.71 -14.76 16.73
CA LEU A 402 7.00 -14.13 17.04
C LEU A 402 8.02 -15.25 17.31
N ASP A 403 9.22 -15.14 16.75
CA ASP A 403 10.31 -16.05 17.08
C ASP A 403 11.03 -15.63 18.37
N ASP A 404 11.96 -16.46 18.85
CA ASP A 404 12.74 -16.20 20.08
C ASP A 404 13.63 -14.96 19.98
N GLU A 405 13.93 -14.48 18.76
CA GLU A 405 14.68 -13.25 18.52
C GLU A 405 13.76 -12.03 18.39
N GLY A 406 12.44 -12.20 18.46
CA GLY A 406 11.41 -11.17 18.39
C GLY A 406 11.09 -10.72 16.95
N PHE A 407 11.39 -11.54 15.93
CA PHE A 407 10.91 -11.29 14.58
C PHE A 407 9.50 -11.84 14.40
N LEU A 408 8.66 -11.06 13.76
CA LEU A 408 7.31 -11.45 13.39
C LEU A 408 7.34 -12.23 12.07
N HIS A 409 6.74 -13.40 12.07
CA HIS A 409 6.54 -14.23 10.89
C HIS A 409 5.05 -14.28 10.58
N ILE A 410 4.67 -13.91 9.35
CA ILE A 410 3.28 -14.01 8.88
C ILE A 410 3.16 -15.31 8.12
N THR A 411 2.30 -16.19 8.63
CA THR A 411 2.07 -17.48 8.00
C THR A 411 1.03 -17.37 6.90
N ASP A 412 -0.13 -16.77 7.19
CA ASP A 412 -1.18 -16.54 6.17
C ASP A 412 -2.30 -15.62 6.70
N ARG A 413 -3.37 -15.49 5.91
CA ARG A 413 -4.62 -14.87 6.34
C ARG A 413 -5.60 -15.89 6.89
N LYS A 414 -6.22 -15.58 8.02
CA LYS A 414 -7.23 -16.42 8.68
C LYS A 414 -8.34 -16.90 7.72
N LYS A 415 -8.78 -16.01 6.82
CA LYS A 415 -9.81 -16.29 5.80
C LYS A 415 -9.33 -17.10 4.59
N ASP A 416 -8.03 -17.20 4.36
CA ASP A 416 -7.45 -17.87 3.21
C ASP A 416 -6.93 -19.29 3.59
N LEU A 417 -7.03 -19.66 4.88
CA LEU A 417 -6.67 -20.97 5.40
C LEU A 417 -7.47 -22.08 4.68
N ILE A 418 -6.78 -23.09 4.19
CA ILE A 418 -7.37 -24.27 3.54
C ILE A 418 -7.51 -25.37 4.57
N ILE A 419 -8.72 -25.93 4.69
CA ILE A 419 -8.98 -27.07 5.55
C ILE A 419 -9.05 -28.33 4.67
N SER A 420 -7.92 -29.01 4.52
CA SER A 420 -7.78 -30.17 3.64
C SER A 420 -7.64 -31.45 4.46
N GLY A 421 -8.61 -32.35 4.36
CA GLY A 421 -8.62 -33.61 5.12
C GLY A 421 -8.58 -33.43 6.65
N GLY A 422 -9.15 -32.32 7.15
CA GLY A 422 -9.14 -31.95 8.57
C GLY A 422 -7.85 -31.28 9.05
N PHE A 423 -6.88 -31.02 8.17
CA PHE A 423 -5.64 -30.32 8.49
C PHE A 423 -5.67 -28.88 7.98
N ASN A 424 -5.11 -27.98 8.78
CA ASN A 424 -4.87 -26.61 8.37
C ASN A 424 -3.68 -26.54 7.41
N VAL A 425 -3.92 -26.10 6.19
CA VAL A 425 -2.88 -25.84 5.19
C VAL A 425 -2.83 -24.35 4.91
N TYR A 426 -1.68 -23.76 5.16
CA TYR A 426 -1.42 -22.36 4.91
C TYR A 426 -0.98 -22.17 3.44
N PRO A 427 -1.77 -21.46 2.62
CA PRO A 427 -1.43 -21.22 1.21
C PRO A 427 -0.02 -20.70 0.99
N SER A 428 0.45 -19.76 1.81
CA SER A 428 1.77 -19.15 1.64
C SER A 428 2.92 -20.14 1.79
N GLU A 429 2.77 -21.15 2.65
CA GLU A 429 3.78 -22.23 2.81
C GLU A 429 3.93 -23.05 1.51
N VAL A 430 2.81 -23.31 0.85
CA VAL A 430 2.79 -24.01 -0.43
C VAL A 430 3.32 -23.10 -1.55
N GLU A 431 2.91 -21.84 -1.56
CA GLU A 431 3.37 -20.82 -2.50
C GLU A 431 4.90 -20.66 -2.47
N GLN A 432 5.51 -20.61 -1.29
CA GLN A 432 6.97 -20.53 -1.14
C GLN A 432 7.71 -21.70 -1.78
N VAL A 433 7.10 -22.88 -1.81
CA VAL A 433 7.69 -24.05 -2.49
C VAL A 433 7.47 -23.99 -3.99
N VAL A 434 6.27 -23.60 -4.42
CA VAL A 434 5.93 -23.45 -5.85
C VAL A 434 6.81 -22.38 -6.51
N TRP A 435 7.04 -21.24 -5.86
CA TRP A 435 7.90 -20.14 -6.36
C TRP A 435 9.37 -20.54 -6.55
N LYS A 436 9.85 -21.60 -5.85
CA LYS A 436 11.22 -22.11 -6.05
C LYS A 436 11.40 -22.91 -7.34
N HIS A 437 10.32 -23.20 -8.06
CA HIS A 437 10.42 -23.87 -9.33
C HIS A 437 10.85 -22.88 -10.43
N PRO A 438 11.93 -23.16 -11.21
CA PRO A 438 12.51 -22.20 -12.16
C PRO A 438 11.53 -21.68 -13.22
N ALA A 439 10.59 -22.51 -13.65
CA ALA A 439 9.59 -22.13 -14.67
C ALA A 439 8.45 -21.26 -14.12
N VAL A 440 8.35 -21.06 -12.78
CA VAL A 440 7.23 -20.35 -12.17
C VAL A 440 7.54 -18.86 -12.01
N GLN A 441 6.72 -18.02 -12.64
CA GLN A 441 6.74 -16.58 -12.49
C GLN A 441 6.05 -16.13 -11.20
N ASP A 442 4.79 -16.58 -11.01
CA ASP A 442 4.01 -16.29 -9.83
C ASP A 442 2.96 -17.38 -9.60
N CYS A 443 2.40 -17.44 -8.38
CA CYS A 443 1.34 -18.39 -8.08
C CYS A 443 0.40 -17.87 -6.99
N ALA A 444 -0.80 -18.47 -6.96
CA ALA A 444 -1.73 -18.35 -5.86
C ALA A 444 -2.21 -19.74 -5.46
N VAL A 445 -2.13 -20.08 -4.19
CA VAL A 445 -2.65 -21.33 -3.66
C VAL A 445 -4.00 -21.07 -2.98
N ILE A 446 -4.98 -21.88 -3.34
CA ILE A 446 -6.37 -21.77 -2.89
C ILE A 446 -6.94 -23.15 -2.51
N GLY A 447 -7.93 -23.18 -1.64
CA GLY A 447 -8.79 -24.35 -1.43
C GLY A 447 -9.93 -24.35 -2.45
N ILE A 448 -10.15 -25.47 -3.10
CA ILE A 448 -11.33 -25.68 -3.94
C ILE A 448 -12.16 -26.84 -3.38
N PRO A 449 -13.50 -26.88 -3.63
CA PRO A 449 -14.35 -27.98 -3.16
C PRO A 449 -13.85 -29.34 -3.64
N ASP A 450 -13.81 -30.32 -2.75
CA ASP A 450 -13.36 -31.67 -3.02
C ASP A 450 -14.12 -32.67 -2.15
N GLU A 451 -14.58 -33.78 -2.72
CA GLU A 451 -15.40 -34.77 -2.02
C GLU A 451 -14.59 -35.56 -0.96
N ASP A 452 -13.31 -35.84 -1.23
CA ASP A 452 -12.45 -36.63 -0.36
C ASP A 452 -11.77 -35.78 0.72
N TRP A 453 -11.39 -34.54 0.36
CA TRP A 453 -10.58 -33.66 1.22
C TRP A 453 -11.38 -32.52 1.89
N GLY A 454 -12.65 -32.35 1.53
CA GLY A 454 -13.42 -31.15 1.85
C GLY A 454 -12.96 -29.94 1.02
N GLU A 455 -11.68 -29.59 1.18
CA GLU A 455 -10.99 -28.65 0.29
C GLU A 455 -9.71 -29.28 -0.26
N ALA A 456 -9.55 -29.26 -1.59
CA ALA A 456 -8.30 -29.66 -2.24
C ALA A 456 -7.36 -28.46 -2.36
N VAL A 457 -6.12 -28.62 -1.89
CA VAL A 457 -5.04 -27.64 -2.11
C VAL A 457 -4.78 -27.53 -3.60
N THR A 458 -4.99 -26.35 -4.17
CA THR A 458 -4.85 -26.09 -5.60
C THR A 458 -3.90 -24.94 -5.86
N ALA A 459 -2.86 -25.17 -6.67
CA ALA A 459 -1.95 -24.12 -7.11
C ALA A 459 -2.42 -23.58 -8.46
N VAL A 460 -2.68 -22.27 -8.53
CA VAL A 460 -2.92 -21.54 -9.78
C VAL A 460 -1.63 -20.81 -10.13
N VAL A 461 -1.04 -21.11 -11.28
CA VAL A 461 0.35 -20.81 -11.61
C VAL A 461 0.46 -20.01 -12.90
N GLU A 462 1.22 -18.94 -12.85
CA GLU A 462 1.70 -18.14 -13.99
C GLU A 462 3.14 -18.54 -14.27
N LEU A 463 3.46 -18.94 -15.50
CA LEU A 463 4.80 -19.36 -15.91
C LEU A 463 5.61 -18.18 -16.44
N ASN A 464 6.92 -18.28 -16.35
CA ASN A 464 7.84 -17.38 -17.03
C ASN A 464 7.64 -17.49 -18.55
N ASP A 465 7.91 -16.42 -19.29
CA ASP A 465 7.74 -16.38 -20.75
C ASP A 465 8.58 -17.47 -21.44
N GLY A 466 7.90 -18.28 -22.24
CA GLY A 466 8.54 -19.35 -23.01
C GLY A 466 8.83 -20.64 -22.22
N GLU A 467 8.51 -20.70 -20.94
CA GLU A 467 8.66 -21.90 -20.12
C GLU A 467 7.45 -22.83 -20.26
N GLU A 468 7.70 -24.13 -20.20
CA GLU A 468 6.69 -25.18 -20.17
C GLU A 468 6.80 -26.02 -18.91
N LEU A 469 5.68 -26.34 -18.29
CA LEU A 469 5.59 -27.15 -17.08
C LEU A 469 4.24 -27.87 -17.05
N THR A 470 4.25 -29.14 -16.68
CA THR A 470 3.03 -29.92 -16.47
C THR A 470 2.60 -29.91 -15.00
N ASP A 471 1.32 -30.16 -14.75
CA ASP A 471 0.77 -30.33 -13.40
C ASP A 471 1.48 -31.46 -12.64
N THR A 472 1.71 -32.59 -13.30
CA THR A 472 2.38 -33.76 -12.73
C THR A 472 3.82 -33.43 -12.29
N GLU A 473 4.57 -32.68 -13.08
CA GLU A 473 5.95 -32.26 -12.76
C GLU A 473 5.97 -31.34 -11.54
N LEU A 474 5.08 -30.35 -11.49
CA LEU A 474 5.04 -29.42 -10.35
C LEU A 474 4.58 -30.13 -9.08
N ILE A 475 3.58 -31.03 -9.15
CA ILE A 475 3.16 -31.83 -8.00
C ILE A 475 4.31 -32.72 -7.49
N ALA A 476 5.03 -33.37 -8.41
CA ALA A 476 6.21 -34.19 -8.09
C ALA A 476 7.33 -33.34 -7.45
N TYR A 477 7.56 -32.13 -7.92
CA TYR A 477 8.51 -31.17 -7.34
C TYR A 477 8.11 -30.76 -5.90
N CYS A 478 6.83 -30.53 -5.65
CA CYS A 478 6.32 -30.10 -4.34
C CYS A 478 6.31 -31.22 -3.30
N ARG A 479 6.02 -32.46 -3.70
CA ARG A 479 5.76 -33.58 -2.80
C ARG A 479 6.87 -33.88 -1.77
N PRO A 480 8.16 -33.97 -2.13
CA PRO A 480 9.23 -34.23 -1.17
C PRO A 480 9.48 -33.05 -0.20
N ARG A 481 8.98 -31.84 -0.54
CA ARG A 481 9.18 -30.62 0.24
C ARG A 481 8.03 -30.31 1.19
N LEU A 482 6.80 -30.68 0.79
CA LEU A 482 5.56 -30.33 1.51
C LEU A 482 4.88 -31.53 2.18
N GLY A 483 5.27 -32.76 1.83
CA GLY A 483 4.59 -33.96 2.29
C GLY A 483 3.21 -34.15 1.64
N GLY A 484 2.49 -35.20 2.04
CA GLY A 484 1.26 -35.61 1.36
C GLY A 484 0.08 -34.62 1.49
N VAL A 485 -0.12 -34.04 2.66
CA VAL A 485 -1.29 -33.18 2.94
C VAL A 485 -1.18 -31.84 2.23
N LYS A 486 -0.05 -31.16 2.38
CA LYS A 486 0.18 -29.80 1.86
C LYS A 486 0.49 -29.74 0.36
N THR A 487 0.91 -30.87 -0.25
CA THR A 487 1.17 -30.93 -1.69
C THR A 487 -0.09 -30.61 -2.47
N PRO A 488 -0.04 -29.71 -3.48
CA PRO A 488 -1.17 -29.43 -4.35
C PRO A 488 -1.77 -30.72 -4.92
N LYS A 489 -3.08 -30.85 -4.83
CA LYS A 489 -3.84 -31.95 -5.45
C LYS A 489 -4.17 -31.63 -6.91
N ARG A 490 -4.16 -30.36 -7.24
CA ARG A 490 -4.44 -29.82 -8.56
C ARG A 490 -3.54 -28.63 -8.87
N VAL A 491 -3.13 -28.51 -10.12
CA VAL A 491 -2.43 -27.34 -10.66
C VAL A 491 -3.25 -26.80 -11.83
N VAL A 492 -3.37 -25.50 -11.92
CA VAL A 492 -4.05 -24.79 -13.01
C VAL A 492 -3.10 -23.72 -13.52
N PHE A 493 -2.74 -23.79 -14.79
CA PHE A 493 -1.90 -22.76 -15.42
C PHE A 493 -2.77 -21.66 -16.01
N VAL A 494 -2.35 -20.43 -15.81
CA VAL A 494 -3.01 -19.21 -16.30
C VAL A 494 -1.99 -18.30 -16.98
N SER A 495 -2.45 -17.51 -17.94
CA SER A 495 -1.59 -16.52 -18.60
C SER A 495 -1.28 -15.33 -17.70
N GLU A 496 -2.18 -14.98 -16.78
CA GLU A 496 -2.03 -13.90 -15.82
C GLU A 496 -2.94 -14.14 -14.61
N LEU A 497 -2.42 -13.92 -13.42
CA LEU A 497 -3.20 -13.95 -12.17
C LEU A 497 -3.99 -12.65 -12.00
N PRO A 498 -5.26 -12.71 -11.53
CA PRO A 498 -6.03 -11.51 -11.24
C PRO A 498 -5.38 -10.69 -10.12
N ARG A 499 -5.17 -9.40 -10.38
CA ARG A 499 -4.46 -8.50 -9.47
C ARG A 499 -5.28 -7.24 -9.17
N SER A 500 -5.07 -6.70 -7.99
CA SER A 500 -5.54 -5.35 -7.64
C SER A 500 -4.75 -4.29 -8.41
N ALA A 501 -5.26 -3.06 -8.42
CA ALA A 501 -4.56 -1.91 -9.01
C ALA A 501 -3.15 -1.66 -8.41
N ASN A 502 -2.86 -2.24 -7.23
CA ASN A 502 -1.56 -2.18 -6.57
C ASN A 502 -0.68 -3.42 -6.84
N GLY A 503 -1.06 -4.26 -7.79
CA GLY A 503 -0.31 -5.46 -8.19
C GLY A 503 -0.47 -6.69 -7.27
N LYS A 504 -1.29 -6.62 -6.22
CA LYS A 504 -1.53 -7.75 -5.31
C LYS A 504 -2.45 -8.78 -5.97
N VAL A 505 -2.09 -10.07 -5.89
CA VAL A 505 -2.96 -11.17 -6.35
C VAL A 505 -4.25 -11.22 -5.53
N LEU A 506 -5.38 -11.25 -6.22
CA LEU A 506 -6.72 -11.29 -5.64
C LEU A 506 -7.19 -12.75 -5.50
N LYS A 507 -6.76 -13.45 -4.42
CA LYS A 507 -7.11 -14.87 -4.18
C LYS A 507 -8.62 -15.12 -4.23
N LYS A 508 -9.46 -14.14 -3.85
CA LYS A 508 -10.91 -14.23 -3.99
C LYS A 508 -11.33 -14.44 -5.46
N ASP A 509 -10.74 -13.68 -6.37
CA ASP A 509 -11.10 -13.74 -7.79
C ASP A 509 -10.51 -15.00 -8.43
N VAL A 510 -9.32 -15.45 -7.98
CA VAL A 510 -8.74 -16.75 -8.34
C VAL A 510 -9.66 -17.90 -7.92
N ARG A 511 -10.25 -17.82 -6.72
CA ARG A 511 -11.12 -18.86 -6.13
C ARG A 511 -12.53 -18.87 -6.75
N ALA A 512 -13.08 -17.71 -7.10
CA ALA A 512 -14.47 -17.54 -7.50
C ALA A 512 -14.95 -18.51 -8.61
N PRO A 513 -14.18 -18.84 -9.66
CA PRO A 513 -14.62 -19.79 -10.69
C PRO A 513 -14.92 -21.20 -10.16
N PHE A 514 -14.20 -21.64 -9.12
CA PHE A 514 -14.30 -23.01 -8.58
C PHE A 514 -15.43 -23.18 -7.57
N TRP A 515 -15.97 -22.06 -7.03
CA TRP A 515 -17.00 -22.09 -5.99
C TRP A 515 -18.40 -21.67 -6.50
N ARG A 516 -18.56 -21.39 -7.80
CA ARG A 516 -19.82 -20.86 -8.37
C ARG A 516 -21.04 -21.73 -8.13
N ASP A 517 -20.86 -23.07 -8.16
CA ASP A 517 -21.95 -24.04 -8.08
C ASP A 517 -22.07 -24.68 -6.69
N HIS A 518 -21.34 -24.18 -5.70
CA HIS A 518 -21.35 -24.69 -4.33
C HIS A 518 -22.05 -23.75 -3.37
N ALA A 519 -22.97 -24.29 -2.53
CA ALA A 519 -23.81 -23.54 -1.59
C ALA A 519 -23.00 -22.87 -0.44
N ARG A 520 -21.76 -23.24 -0.22
CA ARG A 520 -20.87 -22.68 0.79
C ARG A 520 -19.98 -21.63 0.15
N GLN A 521 -20.43 -20.37 0.18
CA GLN A 521 -19.55 -19.22 -0.06
C GLN A 521 -18.81 -18.91 1.24
N ILE A 522 -17.52 -19.19 1.30
CA ILE A 522 -16.63 -18.78 2.40
C ILE A 522 -16.09 -17.39 2.14
#